data_0b9553158aa73bb56e7f6348a5e3ed76
#
_entry.id   0b9553158aa73bb56e7f6348a5e3ed76
#
_cell.length_a   1.000
_cell.length_b   1.000
_cell.length_c   1.000
_cell.angle_alpha   90.00
_cell.angle_beta   90.00
_cell.angle_gamma   90.00
#
_symmetry.space_group_name_H-M   'P 1'
#
loop_
_entity.id
_entity.type
_entity.pdbx_description
1 polymer ?
#
loop_
_entity_poly.entity_id
_entity_poly.type
_entity_poly.pdbx_seq_one_letter_code
_entity_poly.pdbx_strand_id
1 'polypeptide(L)'
;MFMLCFVAFYVGYVFLSETRRYAMMSYVLAFNLFFAYKASLSLAILLPIVTVVSWTLTRFLSRSVRHRRLWLVATVGLELLPLLWFKFSAPLAILCGFDSATWSVAAAGWGIPVGIGFFTLQAVSYTVDVWRGTFRLRTDLCEYAFYLTFFPLLLAGPITRAGVLIPQLKQRVGWDKEWIYGGLFLLLLGLVKKAAANYLAVFNDWVFDTPAAFSGFENLVAVLGYTIQIFLDFSSYSHLSIVLAA
;
A
#
# COMPACT_ATOMS: atom_id res chain seq x y z
N MET A 1 -5.33 16.75 1.02
CA MET A 1 -5.77 15.89 2.14
C MET A 1 -4.64 14.99 2.64
N PHE A 2 -3.94 14.23 1.79
CA PHE A 2 -2.81 13.36 2.19
C PHE A 2 -1.71 14.09 2.97
N MET A 3 -1.24 15.24 2.46
CA MET A 3 -0.18 16.04 3.11
C MET A 3 -0.58 16.56 4.51
N LEU A 4 -1.85 16.95 4.71
CA LEU A 4 -2.34 17.38 6.03
C LEU A 4 -2.40 16.21 7.02
N CYS A 5 -2.87 15.04 6.56
CA CYS A 5 -2.83 13.81 7.36
C CYS A 5 -1.40 13.43 7.72
N PHE A 6 -0.47 13.62 6.78
CA PHE A 6 0.93 13.36 6.99
C PHE A 6 1.55 14.24 8.09
N VAL A 7 1.35 15.55 8.00
CA VAL A 7 1.87 16.49 9.03
C VAL A 7 1.28 16.16 10.41
N ALA A 8 -0.03 15.90 10.47
CA ALA A 8 -0.69 15.53 11.74
C ALA A 8 -0.14 14.21 12.31
N PHE A 9 0.09 13.21 11.43
CA PHE A 9 0.70 11.95 11.84
C PHE A 9 2.11 12.15 12.40
N TYR A 10 2.95 12.89 11.69
CA TYR A 10 4.34 13.09 12.06
C TYR A 10 4.48 13.85 13.39
N VAL A 11 3.69 14.92 13.58
CA VAL A 11 3.67 15.66 14.83
C VAL A 11 3.30 14.74 16.00
N GLY A 12 2.23 13.97 15.88
CA GLY A 12 1.83 13.02 16.92
C GLY A 12 2.85 11.89 17.13
N TYR A 13 3.48 11.41 16.07
CA TYR A 13 4.54 10.39 16.15
C TYR A 13 5.76 10.88 16.92
N VAL A 14 6.25 12.08 16.62
CA VAL A 14 7.38 12.71 17.32
C VAL A 14 7.08 12.90 18.81
N PHE A 15 5.91 13.43 19.15
CA PHE A 15 5.51 13.61 20.55
C PHE A 15 5.43 12.29 21.33
N LEU A 16 5.01 11.22 20.67
CA LEU A 16 4.83 9.90 21.30
C LEU A 16 6.08 9.02 21.23
N SER A 17 7.05 9.34 20.37
CA SER A 17 8.28 8.56 20.21
C SER A 17 9.14 8.52 21.50
N GLU A 18 9.07 9.58 22.32
CA GLU A 18 9.71 9.66 23.63
C GLU A 18 8.96 8.90 24.71
N THR A 19 7.70 8.52 24.46
CA THR A 19 6.82 7.84 25.40
C THR A 19 6.96 6.31 25.30
N ARG A 20 6.08 5.58 25.97
CA ARG A 20 6.07 4.12 25.95
C ARG A 20 5.80 3.59 24.53
N ARG A 21 6.60 2.63 24.05
CA ARG A 21 6.51 1.96 22.74
C ARG A 21 5.08 1.54 22.36
N TYR A 22 4.32 1.00 23.29
CA TYR A 22 2.93 0.58 23.04
C TYR A 22 1.99 1.75 22.73
N ALA A 23 2.18 2.91 23.38
CA ALA A 23 1.38 4.10 23.11
C ALA A 23 1.64 4.61 21.70
N MET A 24 2.90 4.64 21.27
CA MET A 24 3.28 4.99 19.90
C MET A 24 2.66 4.02 18.87
N MET A 25 2.77 2.70 19.10
CA MET A 25 2.19 1.71 18.21
C MET A 25 0.67 1.82 18.13
N SER A 26 -0.01 2.04 19.25
CA SER A 26 -1.46 2.23 19.28
C SER A 26 -1.88 3.49 18.52
N TYR A 27 -1.14 4.59 18.68
CA TYR A 27 -1.38 5.83 17.93
C TYR A 27 -1.26 5.59 16.42
N VAL A 28 -0.17 4.97 15.98
CA VAL A 28 0.07 4.69 14.57
C VAL A 28 -1.01 3.79 13.97
N LEU A 29 -1.39 2.72 14.68
CA LEU A 29 -2.46 1.83 14.23
C LEU A 29 -3.82 2.54 14.16
N ALA A 30 -4.15 3.35 15.16
CA ALA A 30 -5.38 4.16 15.17
C ALA A 30 -5.39 5.16 13.99
N PHE A 31 -4.26 5.80 13.73
CA PHE A 31 -4.14 6.74 12.61
C PHE A 31 -4.24 6.03 11.26
N ASN A 32 -3.60 4.87 11.11
CA ASN A 32 -3.69 4.06 9.90
C ASN A 32 -5.13 3.61 9.61
N LEU A 33 -5.88 3.18 10.63
CA LEU A 33 -7.30 2.83 10.51
C LEU A 33 -8.17 4.05 10.17
N PHE A 34 -7.90 5.20 10.82
CA PHE A 34 -8.58 6.45 10.47
C PHE A 34 -8.34 6.84 9.02
N PHE A 35 -7.09 6.73 8.56
CA PHE A 35 -6.74 7.00 7.17
C PHE A 35 -7.44 6.03 6.20
N ALA A 36 -7.45 4.74 6.52
CA ALA A 36 -8.15 3.72 5.74
C ALA A 36 -9.65 4.00 5.66
N TYR A 37 -10.28 4.40 6.76
CA TYR A 37 -11.69 4.80 6.80
C TYR A 37 -11.98 6.02 5.92
N LYS A 38 -11.12 7.04 5.94
CA LYS A 38 -11.25 8.23 5.10
C LYS A 38 -10.97 7.95 3.62
N ALA A 39 -10.11 6.98 3.32
CA ALA A 39 -9.83 6.57 1.95
C ALA A 39 -10.99 5.76 1.35
N SER A 40 -11.48 4.78 2.07
CA SER A 40 -12.71 4.03 1.74
C SER A 40 -13.17 3.19 2.92
N LEU A 41 -14.50 3.08 3.10
CA LEU A 41 -15.08 2.24 4.17
C LEU A 41 -14.72 0.76 3.97
N SER A 42 -14.73 0.28 2.73
CA SER A 42 -14.34 -1.10 2.39
C SER A 42 -12.90 -1.42 2.80
N LEU A 43 -11.97 -0.48 2.62
CA LEU A 43 -10.59 -0.62 3.07
C LEU A 43 -10.49 -0.70 4.60
N ALA A 44 -11.23 0.14 5.31
CA ALA A 44 -11.22 0.18 6.78
C ALA A 44 -11.66 -1.16 7.41
N ILE A 45 -12.59 -1.88 6.76
CA ILE A 45 -13.06 -3.19 7.22
C ILE A 45 -12.11 -4.30 6.77
N LEU A 46 -11.70 -4.27 5.50
CA LEU A 46 -10.89 -5.33 4.89
C LEU A 46 -9.49 -5.41 5.48
N LEU A 47 -8.86 -4.26 5.72
CA LEU A 47 -7.46 -4.17 6.14
C LEU A 47 -7.20 -4.89 7.49
N PRO A 48 -7.97 -4.68 8.57
CA PRO A 48 -7.79 -5.44 9.82
C PRO A 48 -8.11 -6.93 9.65
N ILE A 49 -9.11 -7.30 8.85
CA ILE A 49 -9.45 -8.71 8.61
C ILE A 49 -8.28 -9.41 7.92
N VAL A 50 -7.80 -8.86 6.80
CA VAL A 50 -6.65 -9.43 6.08
C VAL A 50 -5.41 -9.49 6.96
N THR A 51 -5.17 -8.46 7.78
CA THR A 51 -4.04 -8.42 8.70
C THR A 51 -4.06 -9.59 9.69
N VAL A 52 -5.20 -9.82 10.35
CA VAL A 52 -5.34 -10.90 11.34
C VAL A 52 -5.28 -12.27 10.67
N VAL A 53 -5.96 -12.45 9.55
CA VAL A 53 -6.00 -13.71 8.80
C VAL A 53 -4.62 -14.06 8.29
N SER A 54 -3.94 -13.14 7.60
CA SER A 54 -2.60 -13.35 7.04
C SER A 54 -1.57 -13.65 8.14
N TRP A 55 -1.56 -12.89 9.24
CA TRP A 55 -0.67 -13.16 10.37
C TRP A 55 -0.89 -14.55 10.98
N THR A 56 -2.15 -14.94 11.17
CA THR A 56 -2.52 -16.24 11.74
C THR A 56 -2.07 -17.38 10.84
N LEU A 57 -2.37 -17.29 9.54
CA LEU A 57 -2.01 -18.31 8.55
C LEU A 57 -0.49 -18.44 8.40
N THR A 58 0.23 -17.31 8.34
CA THR A 58 1.70 -17.32 8.28
C THR A 58 2.32 -17.93 9.55
N ARG A 59 1.68 -17.76 10.70
CA ARG A 59 2.10 -18.41 11.95
C ARG A 59 1.91 -19.93 11.89
N PHE A 60 0.81 -20.42 11.31
CA PHE A 60 0.62 -21.85 11.07
C PHE A 60 1.63 -22.38 10.04
N LEU A 61 1.87 -21.65 8.96
CA LEU A 61 2.90 -21.97 7.96
C LEU A 61 4.28 -22.15 8.60
N SER A 62 4.67 -21.25 9.50
CA SER A 62 5.99 -21.29 10.16
C SER A 62 6.18 -22.50 11.09
N ARG A 63 5.08 -23.02 11.67
CA ARG A 63 5.07 -24.18 12.56
C ARG A 63 4.96 -25.52 11.83
N SER A 64 4.44 -25.51 10.60
CA SER A 64 4.21 -26.73 9.83
C SER A 64 5.50 -27.19 9.16
N VAL A 65 5.92 -28.42 9.44
CA VAL A 65 7.10 -29.05 8.82
C VAL A 65 6.68 -29.92 7.62
N ARG A 66 5.63 -30.74 7.78
CA ARG A 66 5.24 -31.78 6.82
C ARG A 66 4.53 -31.26 5.57
N HIS A 67 3.68 -30.20 5.70
CA HIS A 67 2.87 -29.68 4.61
C HIS A 67 3.16 -28.20 4.31
N ARG A 68 4.42 -27.81 4.43
CA ARG A 68 4.85 -26.40 4.33
C ARG A 68 4.50 -25.75 2.98
N ARG A 69 4.58 -26.51 1.87
CA ARG A 69 4.20 -25.99 0.54
C ARG A 69 2.68 -25.81 0.40
N LEU A 70 1.90 -26.73 0.95
CA LEU A 70 0.43 -26.62 0.92
C LEU A 70 -0.05 -25.38 1.71
N TRP A 71 0.52 -25.17 2.90
CA TRP A 71 0.24 -23.99 3.71
C TRP A 71 0.65 -22.70 3.00
N LEU A 72 1.76 -22.68 2.27
CA LEU A 72 2.17 -21.52 1.48
C LEU A 72 1.10 -21.18 0.42
N VAL A 73 0.72 -22.18 -0.40
CA VAL A 73 -0.26 -21.99 -1.47
C VAL A 73 -1.61 -21.54 -0.91
N ALA A 74 -2.07 -22.16 0.19
CA ALA A 74 -3.33 -21.79 0.84
C ALA A 74 -3.29 -20.36 1.41
N THR A 75 -2.19 -19.98 2.08
CA THR A 75 -2.04 -18.63 2.65
C THR A 75 -1.99 -17.57 1.56
N VAL A 76 -1.13 -17.77 0.55
CA VAL A 76 -1.01 -16.83 -0.59
C VAL A 76 -2.33 -16.74 -1.35
N GLY A 77 -3.02 -17.87 -1.58
CA GLY A 77 -4.33 -17.90 -2.22
C GLY A 77 -5.38 -17.08 -1.45
N LEU A 78 -5.43 -17.23 -0.13
CA LEU A 78 -6.35 -16.46 0.71
C LEU A 78 -5.98 -14.97 0.79
N GLU A 79 -4.70 -14.63 0.78
CA GLU A 79 -4.24 -13.24 0.73
C GLU A 79 -4.60 -12.56 -0.60
N LEU A 80 -4.53 -13.29 -1.72
CA LEU A 80 -4.88 -12.78 -3.05
C LEU A 80 -6.41 -12.71 -3.29
N LEU A 81 -7.21 -13.47 -2.56
CA LEU A 81 -8.66 -13.53 -2.73
C LEU A 81 -9.35 -12.16 -2.72
N PRO A 82 -9.10 -11.26 -1.76
CA PRO A 82 -9.70 -9.93 -1.77
C PRO A 82 -9.32 -9.12 -3.01
N LEU A 83 -8.05 -9.17 -3.43
CA LEU A 83 -7.58 -8.49 -4.62
C LEU A 83 -8.29 -9.00 -5.88
N LEU A 84 -8.37 -10.32 -6.04
CA LEU A 84 -9.06 -10.94 -7.16
C LEU A 84 -10.54 -10.60 -7.16
N TRP A 85 -11.19 -10.65 -6.00
CA TRP A 85 -12.62 -10.33 -5.87
C TRP A 85 -12.91 -8.88 -6.24
N PHE A 86 -12.22 -7.92 -5.64
CA PHE A 86 -12.47 -6.50 -5.89
C PHE A 86 -12.11 -6.06 -7.32
N LYS A 87 -11.06 -6.64 -7.90
CA LYS A 87 -10.56 -6.20 -9.21
C LYS A 87 -11.16 -6.98 -10.38
N PHE A 88 -11.48 -8.26 -10.18
CA PHE A 88 -11.88 -9.15 -11.26
C PHE A 88 -13.29 -9.71 -11.14
N SER A 89 -14.09 -9.31 -10.13
CA SER A 89 -15.47 -9.80 -9.96
C SER A 89 -16.35 -9.52 -11.19
N ALA A 90 -16.26 -8.32 -11.78
CA ALA A 90 -17.06 -7.98 -12.96
C ALA A 90 -16.67 -8.81 -14.20
N PRO A 91 -15.40 -8.88 -14.64
CA PRO A 91 -15.02 -9.72 -15.78
C PRO A 91 -15.26 -11.22 -15.52
N LEU A 92 -15.10 -11.71 -14.28
CA LEU A 92 -15.42 -13.09 -13.94
C LEU A 92 -16.93 -13.38 -14.04
N ALA A 93 -17.78 -12.46 -13.60
CA ALA A 93 -19.22 -12.59 -13.74
C ALA A 93 -19.62 -12.72 -15.23
N ILE A 94 -19.06 -11.88 -16.11
CA ILE A 94 -19.31 -11.94 -17.56
C ILE A 94 -18.84 -13.29 -18.13
N LEU A 95 -17.65 -13.76 -17.77
CA LEU A 95 -17.13 -15.05 -18.25
C LEU A 95 -17.99 -16.24 -17.79
N CYS A 96 -18.60 -16.16 -16.60
CA CYS A 96 -19.49 -17.18 -16.06
C CYS A 96 -20.94 -17.06 -16.57
N GLY A 97 -21.24 -16.09 -17.44
CA GLY A 97 -22.59 -15.86 -17.98
C GLY A 97 -23.54 -15.19 -16.99
N PHE A 98 -23.03 -14.60 -15.91
CA PHE A 98 -23.81 -13.80 -14.97
C PHE A 98 -23.83 -12.33 -15.40
N ASP A 99 -24.93 -11.65 -15.06
CA ASP A 99 -25.00 -10.20 -15.25
C ASP A 99 -24.03 -9.48 -14.30
N SER A 100 -23.04 -8.79 -14.89
CA SER A 100 -22.05 -8.02 -14.14
C SER A 100 -22.67 -6.90 -13.28
N ALA A 101 -23.84 -6.40 -13.66
CA ALA A 101 -24.56 -5.37 -12.90
C ALA A 101 -25.12 -5.91 -11.56
N THR A 102 -25.34 -7.19 -11.44
CA THR A 102 -25.88 -7.82 -10.22
C THR A 102 -24.81 -8.51 -9.38
N TRP A 103 -23.75 -9.01 -10.01
CA TRP A 103 -22.73 -9.87 -9.35
C TRP A 103 -21.37 -9.19 -9.14
N SER A 104 -21.21 -7.93 -9.51
CA SER A 104 -19.96 -7.22 -9.29
C SER A 104 -19.93 -6.49 -7.94
N VAL A 105 -18.72 -6.27 -7.43
CA VAL A 105 -18.49 -5.43 -6.24
C VAL A 105 -19.04 -4.01 -6.45
N ALA A 106 -19.01 -3.52 -7.69
CA ALA A 106 -19.58 -2.23 -8.07
C ALA A 106 -21.12 -2.23 -7.91
N ALA A 107 -21.80 -3.34 -8.22
CA ALA A 107 -23.24 -3.48 -8.01
C ALA A 107 -23.63 -3.45 -6.53
N ALA A 108 -22.74 -3.95 -5.64
CA ALA A 108 -22.92 -3.89 -4.20
C ALA A 108 -22.66 -2.49 -3.61
N GLY A 109 -22.31 -1.49 -4.43
CA GLY A 109 -21.99 -0.14 -3.98
C GLY A 109 -20.63 -0.01 -3.25
N TRP A 110 -19.83 -1.07 -3.27
CA TRP A 110 -18.51 -1.08 -2.64
C TRP A 110 -17.46 -0.62 -3.65
N GLY A 111 -16.88 0.55 -3.41
CA GLY A 111 -15.73 1.00 -4.20
C GLY A 111 -14.52 0.07 -4.03
N ILE A 112 -13.65 0.03 -5.05
CA ILE A 112 -12.38 -0.71 -4.96
C ILE A 112 -11.56 -0.07 -3.84
N PRO A 113 -11.11 -0.85 -2.82
CA PRO A 113 -10.30 -0.31 -1.74
C PRO A 113 -8.99 0.27 -2.27
N VAL A 114 -8.72 1.52 -1.90
CA VAL A 114 -7.48 2.19 -2.30
C VAL A 114 -6.28 1.42 -1.73
N GLY A 115 -5.28 1.13 -2.57
CA GLY A 115 -4.07 0.41 -2.14
C GLY A 115 -4.23 -1.11 -1.99
N ILE A 116 -5.38 -1.72 -2.38
CA ILE A 116 -5.60 -3.17 -2.25
C ILE A 116 -4.46 -4.00 -2.85
N GLY A 117 -3.90 -3.59 -3.99
CA GLY A 117 -2.77 -4.28 -4.62
C GLY A 117 -1.50 -4.22 -3.77
N PHE A 118 -1.22 -3.05 -3.18
CA PHE A 118 0.00 -2.84 -2.40
C PHE A 118 0.00 -3.65 -1.10
N PHE A 119 -1.05 -3.53 -0.28
CA PHE A 119 -1.07 -4.27 0.98
C PHE A 119 -1.20 -5.78 0.79
N THR A 120 -1.90 -6.24 -0.27
CA THR A 120 -1.98 -7.66 -0.60
C THR A 120 -0.61 -8.21 -1.01
N LEU A 121 0.11 -7.53 -1.92
CA LEU A 121 1.45 -7.95 -2.33
C LEU A 121 2.45 -7.86 -1.17
N GLN A 122 2.29 -6.91 -0.27
CA GLN A 122 3.10 -6.78 0.93
C GLN A 122 2.86 -7.95 1.91
N ALA A 123 1.60 -8.40 2.09
CA ALA A 123 1.26 -9.59 2.86
C ALA A 123 1.89 -10.85 2.24
N VAL A 124 1.73 -11.04 0.93
CA VAL A 124 2.34 -12.15 0.18
C VAL A 124 3.87 -12.14 0.31
N SER A 125 4.52 -10.97 0.20
CA SER A 125 5.97 -10.84 0.38
C SER A 125 6.40 -11.32 1.76
N TYR A 126 5.68 -10.94 2.82
CA TYR A 126 5.94 -11.39 4.18
C TYR A 126 5.81 -12.92 4.33
N THR A 127 4.72 -13.48 3.82
CA THR A 127 4.45 -14.92 3.85
C THR A 127 5.55 -15.71 3.14
N VAL A 128 5.99 -15.24 1.98
CA VAL A 128 7.10 -15.85 1.21
C VAL A 128 8.43 -15.74 1.95
N ASP A 129 8.75 -14.60 2.55
CA ASP A 129 9.99 -14.41 3.31
C ASP A 129 10.04 -15.32 4.55
N VAL A 130 8.92 -15.51 5.24
CA VAL A 130 8.79 -16.48 6.34
C VAL A 130 8.93 -17.92 5.83
N TRP A 131 8.33 -18.25 4.69
CA TRP A 131 8.47 -19.58 4.09
C TRP A 131 9.90 -19.88 3.67
N ARG A 132 10.62 -18.91 3.08
CA ARG A 132 12.03 -19.04 2.71
C ARG A 132 12.97 -19.14 3.91
N GLY A 133 12.50 -18.70 5.08
CA GLY A 133 13.33 -18.62 6.29
C GLY A 133 14.25 -17.40 6.31
N THR A 134 14.11 -16.48 5.35
CA THR A 134 14.85 -15.21 5.31
C THR A 134 14.42 -14.27 6.42
N PHE A 135 13.18 -14.42 6.89
CA PHE A 135 12.64 -13.69 8.02
C PHE A 135 12.13 -14.65 9.09
N ARG A 136 12.66 -14.55 10.33
CA ARG A 136 12.18 -15.36 11.44
C ARG A 136 10.93 -14.73 12.03
N LEU A 137 9.86 -15.54 12.15
CA LEU A 137 8.59 -15.12 12.75
C LEU A 137 8.74 -14.88 14.26
N ARG A 138 9.22 -13.70 14.63
CA ARG A 138 9.25 -13.19 16.02
C ARG A 138 8.37 -11.94 16.17
N THR A 139 7.54 -11.64 15.16
CA THR A 139 6.70 -10.46 15.14
C THR A 139 5.41 -10.72 15.88
N ASP A 140 5.08 -9.81 16.79
CA ASP A 140 3.76 -9.74 17.40
C ASP A 140 2.74 -9.24 16.39
N LEU A 141 1.45 -9.51 16.64
CA LEU A 141 0.37 -9.04 15.78
C LEU A 141 0.42 -7.51 15.57
N CYS A 142 0.78 -6.75 16.61
CA CYS A 142 0.88 -5.28 16.50
C CYS A 142 2.01 -4.84 15.56
N GLU A 143 3.17 -5.50 15.60
CA GLU A 143 4.29 -5.21 14.68
C GLU A 143 3.93 -5.57 13.23
N TYR A 144 3.24 -6.69 13.03
CA TYR A 144 2.74 -7.09 11.72
C TYR A 144 1.65 -6.16 11.21
N ALA A 145 0.70 -5.78 12.07
CA ALA A 145 -0.35 -4.82 11.74
C ALA A 145 0.25 -3.46 11.33
N PHE A 146 1.25 -2.97 12.08
CA PHE A 146 1.96 -1.76 11.68
C PHE A 146 2.57 -1.93 10.28
N TYR A 147 3.33 -3.01 10.07
CA TYR A 147 3.98 -3.26 8.79
C TYR A 147 3.00 -3.25 7.62
N LEU A 148 1.85 -3.92 7.76
CA LEU A 148 0.88 -4.09 6.69
C LEU A 148 0.01 -2.85 6.47
N THR A 149 -0.32 -2.12 7.56
CA THR A 149 -1.29 -1.02 7.51
C THR A 149 -0.64 0.35 7.39
N PHE A 150 0.69 0.44 7.37
CA PHE A 150 1.41 1.71 7.39
C PHE A 150 0.98 2.60 6.22
N PHE A 151 0.21 3.65 6.54
CA PHE A 151 -0.52 4.45 5.55
C PHE A 151 0.33 5.08 4.44
N PRO A 152 1.61 5.47 4.67
CA PRO A 152 2.42 6.02 3.59
C PRO A 152 2.74 4.99 2.51
N LEU A 153 2.87 3.71 2.87
CA LEU A 153 3.10 2.62 1.94
C LEU A 153 1.81 2.12 1.30
N LEU A 154 0.67 2.30 1.99
CA LEU A 154 -0.63 1.75 1.59
C LEU A 154 -1.12 2.31 0.26
N LEU A 155 -0.86 3.59 -0.05
CA LEU A 155 -1.38 4.26 -1.24
C LEU A 155 -0.62 3.88 -2.52
N ALA A 156 0.68 4.06 -2.53
CA ALA A 156 1.55 3.84 -3.70
C ALA A 156 3.03 3.77 -3.28
N GLY A 157 3.32 3.40 -2.04
CA GLY A 157 4.70 3.28 -1.55
C GLY A 157 5.43 2.08 -2.16
N PRO A 158 6.77 2.04 -2.06
CA PRO A 158 7.52 0.86 -2.45
C PRO A 158 7.12 -0.32 -1.56
N ILE A 159 7.00 -1.52 -2.15
CA ILE A 159 6.76 -2.75 -1.40
C ILE A 159 8.02 -3.05 -0.58
N THR A 160 8.02 -2.61 0.66
CA THR A 160 9.15 -2.82 1.58
C THR A 160 9.09 -4.20 2.21
N ARG A 161 10.25 -4.83 2.40
CA ARG A 161 10.31 -6.13 3.08
C ARG A 161 10.18 -5.95 4.58
N ALA A 162 9.49 -6.90 5.23
CA ALA A 162 9.32 -6.92 6.67
C ALA A 162 10.66 -6.92 7.43
N GLY A 163 11.68 -7.58 6.88
CA GLY A 163 13.03 -7.61 7.46
C GLY A 163 13.73 -6.26 7.46
N VAL A 164 13.27 -5.28 6.68
CA VAL A 164 13.80 -3.92 6.67
C VAL A 164 12.97 -2.99 7.55
N LEU A 165 11.65 -2.99 7.39
CA LEU A 165 10.76 -2.04 8.07
C LEU A 165 10.56 -2.37 9.56
N ILE A 166 10.33 -3.64 9.92
CA ILE A 166 10.03 -4.03 11.30
C ILE A 166 11.19 -3.75 12.27
N PRO A 167 12.48 -3.99 11.92
CA PRO A 167 13.58 -3.59 12.78
C PRO A 167 13.67 -2.09 13.05
N GLN A 168 13.31 -1.25 12.07
CA GLN A 168 13.33 0.21 12.21
C GLN A 168 12.35 0.70 13.29
N LEU A 169 11.20 0.01 13.45
CA LEU A 169 10.25 0.29 14.53
C LEU A 169 10.85 0.13 15.94
N LYS A 170 11.94 -0.60 16.06
CA LYS A 170 12.61 -0.87 17.34
C LYS A 170 13.73 0.12 17.64
N GLN A 171 14.10 0.92 16.64
CA GLN A 171 15.13 1.94 16.79
C GLN A 171 14.51 3.23 17.32
N ARG A 172 15.27 3.94 18.17
CA ARG A 172 14.85 5.28 18.59
C ARG A 172 15.12 6.27 17.47
N VAL A 173 14.16 7.13 17.21
CA VAL A 173 14.34 8.23 16.26
C VAL A 173 15.36 9.19 16.86
N GLY A 174 16.52 9.30 16.23
CA GLY A 174 17.55 10.29 16.59
C GLY A 174 17.37 11.52 15.70
N TRP A 175 17.49 12.71 16.27
CA TRP A 175 17.51 13.97 15.53
C TRP A 175 18.92 14.20 14.97
N ASP A 176 19.17 13.75 13.73
CA ASP A 176 20.40 14.06 13.01
C ASP A 176 20.10 15.07 11.91
N LYS A 177 20.89 16.13 11.84
CA LYS A 177 20.73 17.19 10.85
C LYS A 177 20.87 16.67 9.42
N GLU A 178 21.76 15.69 9.20
CA GLU A 178 21.95 15.10 7.86
C GLU A 178 20.70 14.36 7.40
N TRP A 179 20.03 13.62 8.29
CA TRP A 179 18.76 12.95 8.01
C TRP A 179 17.64 13.94 7.71
N ILE A 180 17.57 15.05 8.46
CA ILE A 180 16.56 16.10 8.23
C ILE A 180 16.75 16.75 6.86
N TYR A 181 17.98 17.11 6.49
CA TYR A 181 18.26 17.71 5.18
C TYR A 181 18.01 16.72 4.04
N GLY A 182 18.43 15.47 4.18
CA GLY A 182 18.13 14.40 3.22
C GLY A 182 16.65 14.16 3.04
N GLY A 183 15.91 14.11 4.14
CA GLY A 183 14.44 13.97 4.14
C GLY A 183 13.75 15.16 3.44
N LEU A 184 14.16 16.39 3.77
CA LEU A 184 13.60 17.60 3.13
C LEU A 184 13.89 17.63 1.62
N PHE A 185 15.10 17.26 1.21
CA PHE A 185 15.45 17.15 -0.21
C PHE A 185 14.58 16.14 -0.95
N LEU A 186 14.41 14.92 -0.39
CA LEU A 186 13.56 13.88 -0.98
C LEU A 186 12.09 14.30 -1.03
N LEU A 187 11.60 15.00 0.00
CA LEU A 187 10.25 15.55 0.03
C LEU A 187 10.03 16.56 -1.10
N LEU A 188 10.94 17.53 -1.26
CA LEU A 188 10.87 18.51 -2.33
C LEU A 188 10.94 17.85 -3.72
N LEU A 189 11.85 16.89 -3.88
CA LEU A 189 11.97 16.13 -5.12
C LEU A 189 10.69 15.33 -5.44
N GLY A 190 10.08 14.72 -4.43
CA GLY A 190 8.79 14.04 -4.55
C GLY A 190 7.67 14.99 -5.00
N LEU A 191 7.59 16.18 -4.40
CA LEU A 191 6.60 17.20 -4.76
C LEU A 191 6.78 17.70 -6.19
N VAL A 192 8.01 17.97 -6.63
CA VAL A 192 8.30 18.39 -8.01
C VAL A 192 7.89 17.31 -9.01
N LYS A 193 8.22 16.03 -8.73
CA LYS A 193 7.80 14.91 -9.56
C LYS A 193 6.28 14.79 -9.63
N LYS A 194 5.58 14.95 -8.50
CA LYS A 194 4.12 14.92 -8.46
C LYS A 194 3.50 16.06 -9.27
N ALA A 195 4.05 17.26 -9.16
CA ALA A 195 3.59 18.40 -9.96
C ALA A 195 3.77 18.15 -11.46
N ALA A 196 4.93 17.62 -11.87
CA ALA A 196 5.19 17.26 -13.25
C ALA A 196 4.24 16.16 -13.78
N ALA A 197 3.99 15.11 -12.96
CA ALA A 197 3.03 14.07 -13.30
C ALA A 197 1.62 14.62 -13.48
N ASN A 198 1.16 15.49 -12.58
CA ASN A 198 -0.16 16.12 -12.68
C ASN A 198 -0.27 17.02 -13.93
N TYR A 199 0.79 17.70 -14.31
CA TYR A 199 0.80 18.51 -15.52
C TYR A 199 0.68 17.64 -16.79
N LEU A 200 1.41 16.52 -16.84
CA LEU A 200 1.29 15.56 -17.95
C LEU A 200 -0.10 14.91 -18.00
N ALA A 201 -0.71 14.65 -16.83
CA ALA A 201 -2.06 14.08 -16.75
C ALA A 201 -3.08 14.92 -17.52
N VAL A 202 -3.02 16.24 -17.40
CA VAL A 202 -3.98 17.14 -18.09
C VAL A 202 -3.98 16.92 -19.61
N PHE A 203 -2.80 16.81 -20.22
CA PHE A 203 -2.68 16.55 -21.66
C PHE A 203 -3.12 15.12 -22.01
N ASN A 204 -2.67 14.14 -21.25
CA ASN A 204 -2.97 12.73 -21.51
C ASN A 204 -4.47 12.44 -21.38
N ASP A 205 -5.12 12.95 -20.33
CA ASP A 205 -6.56 12.78 -20.11
C ASP A 205 -7.36 13.40 -21.25
N TRP A 206 -6.97 14.61 -21.70
CA TRP A 206 -7.62 15.28 -22.82
C TRP A 206 -7.56 14.47 -24.12
N VAL A 207 -6.41 13.89 -24.45
CA VAL A 207 -6.24 13.05 -25.65
C VAL A 207 -7.00 11.71 -25.50
N PHE A 208 -6.95 11.08 -24.32
CA PHE A 208 -7.60 9.79 -24.10
C PHE A 208 -9.12 9.87 -24.00
N ASP A 209 -9.67 11.00 -23.57
CA ASP A 209 -11.13 11.21 -23.53
C ASP A 209 -11.73 11.33 -24.95
N THR A 210 -10.96 11.86 -25.91
CA THR A 210 -11.42 12.07 -27.29
C THR A 210 -10.37 11.67 -28.33
N PRO A 211 -9.93 10.40 -28.38
CA PRO A 211 -8.79 9.98 -29.20
C PRO A 211 -9.02 10.16 -30.71
N ALA A 212 -10.28 10.15 -31.15
CA ALA A 212 -10.65 10.36 -32.55
C ALA A 212 -10.49 11.83 -33.03
N ALA A 213 -10.39 12.78 -32.09
CA ALA A 213 -10.18 14.19 -32.39
C ALA A 213 -8.70 14.54 -32.65
N PHE A 214 -7.79 13.62 -32.31
CA PHE A 214 -6.34 13.81 -32.40
C PHE A 214 -5.72 12.94 -33.49
N SER A 215 -4.61 13.42 -34.08
CA SER A 215 -3.84 12.66 -35.04
C SER A 215 -3.20 11.42 -34.42
N GLY A 216 -2.81 10.43 -35.22
CA GLY A 216 -2.11 9.24 -34.75
C GLY A 216 -0.79 9.56 -34.03
N PHE A 217 -0.09 10.61 -34.43
CA PHE A 217 1.12 11.08 -33.77
C PHE A 217 0.85 11.64 -32.36
N GLU A 218 -0.19 12.45 -32.21
CA GLU A 218 -0.59 13.01 -30.91
C GLU A 218 -1.05 11.91 -29.93
N ASN A 219 -1.79 10.92 -30.42
CA ASN A 219 -2.15 9.74 -29.65
C ASN A 219 -0.91 8.95 -29.19
N LEU A 220 0.11 8.80 -30.05
CA LEU A 220 1.38 8.17 -29.68
C LEU A 220 2.12 8.97 -28.60
N VAL A 221 2.18 10.30 -28.73
CA VAL A 221 2.78 11.19 -27.74
C VAL A 221 2.06 11.09 -26.39
N ALA A 222 0.72 10.99 -26.39
CA ALA A 222 -0.06 10.80 -25.18
C ALA A 222 0.25 9.46 -24.48
N VAL A 223 0.43 8.36 -25.23
CA VAL A 223 0.83 7.05 -24.66
C VAL A 223 2.21 7.12 -24.01
N LEU A 224 3.17 7.78 -24.66
CA LEU A 224 4.51 7.98 -24.08
C LEU A 224 4.45 8.91 -22.87
N GLY A 225 3.68 9.99 -22.96
CA GLY A 225 3.41 10.92 -21.86
C GLY A 225 2.80 10.22 -20.65
N TYR A 226 1.85 9.32 -20.87
CA TYR A 226 1.22 8.52 -19.82
C TYR A 226 2.22 7.57 -19.13
N THR A 227 3.14 6.99 -19.89
CA THR A 227 4.19 6.15 -19.33
C THR A 227 5.10 6.95 -18.39
N ILE A 228 5.49 8.17 -18.81
CA ILE A 228 6.30 9.09 -17.99
C ILE A 228 5.49 9.56 -16.77
N GLN A 229 4.22 9.86 -16.94
CA GLN A 229 3.31 10.25 -15.86
C GLN A 229 3.24 9.18 -14.77
N ILE A 230 3.00 7.91 -15.12
CA ILE A 230 2.97 6.79 -14.16
C ILE A 230 4.31 6.67 -13.43
N PHE A 231 5.44 6.77 -14.15
CA PHE A 231 6.77 6.70 -13.56
C PHE A 231 6.99 7.83 -12.55
N LEU A 232 6.66 9.06 -12.90
CA LEU A 232 6.81 10.23 -12.03
C LEU A 232 5.89 10.14 -10.81
N ASP A 233 4.64 9.71 -10.98
CA ASP A 233 3.68 9.49 -9.91
C ASP A 233 4.20 8.45 -8.91
N PHE A 234 4.55 7.27 -9.39
CA PHE A 234 5.06 6.20 -8.53
C PHE A 234 6.35 6.60 -7.82
N SER A 235 7.29 7.22 -8.54
CA SER A 235 8.55 7.71 -7.98
C SER A 235 8.33 8.81 -6.93
N SER A 236 7.34 9.71 -7.11
CA SER A 236 7.02 10.74 -6.14
C SER A 236 6.54 10.15 -4.81
N TYR A 237 5.60 9.21 -4.86
CA TYR A 237 5.10 8.51 -3.66
C TYR A 237 6.19 7.68 -2.99
N SER A 238 7.08 7.07 -3.76
CA SER A 238 8.23 6.33 -3.21
C SER A 238 9.15 7.24 -2.40
N HIS A 239 9.49 8.43 -2.90
CA HIS A 239 10.29 9.41 -2.17
C HIS A 239 9.59 9.87 -0.89
N LEU A 240 8.29 10.19 -0.97
CA LEU A 240 7.50 10.56 0.20
C LEU A 240 7.48 9.45 1.25
N SER A 241 7.34 8.19 0.82
CA SER A 241 7.33 7.04 1.73
C SER A 241 8.68 6.79 2.39
N ILE A 242 9.80 7.00 1.68
CA ILE A 242 11.16 6.87 2.23
C ILE A 242 11.39 7.93 3.31
N VAL A 243 11.02 9.18 3.04
CA VAL A 243 11.12 10.28 4.03
C VAL A 243 10.36 9.96 5.31
N LEU A 244 9.25 9.23 5.17
CA LEU A 244 8.37 8.87 6.28
C LEU A 244 8.86 7.67 7.09
N ALA A 245 9.68 6.83 6.46
CA ALA A 245 10.24 5.64 7.08
C ALA A 245 11.64 5.88 7.68
N ALA A 246 12.29 7.00 7.32
CA ALA A 246 13.61 7.42 7.81
C ALA A 246 13.50 8.25 9.09
#